data_5d554c93d45bd263d5d1562f3574e40e
#
_entry.id   5d554c93d45bd263d5d1562f3574e40e
#
_cell.length_a   1.000
_cell.length_b   1.000
_cell.length_c   1.000
_cell.angle_alpha   90.00
_cell.angle_beta   90.00
_cell.angle_gamma   90.00
#
_symmetry.space_group_name_H-M   'P 1'
#
loop_
_entity.id
_entity.type
_entity.pdbx_description
1 polymer ?
#
loop_
_entity_poly.entity_id
_entity_poly.type
_entity_poly.pdbx_seq_one_letter_code
_entity_poly.pdbx_strand_id
1 'polypeptide(L)'
;MKIKEIVNALEIFAPLPLQDGFDNAGLQIGLTDAEATGALLCLDVTEAVVDEAIALGYNLIVSHHPLIFKGYKSITGRDYVERCILKAIKNDIVIFSMHTNLDNAPQGVNFKIAEKIGLKNVRILEPKENQLLKLVTFVPQAQADEVRNALFEAGCGCIGNYDSCSYNLEGKGTFRAQPGTHPFCGEIGQLHEEHEVRIETVLPAFLKWKVQKALVETHPYEEPAYDFYPLQNEWTQAGAGIVGELEEPETETDFLRRIKKLFEVGCVKHSRMTGRLIQTVALCGGAGAFLLPKAVRAHADVFLTGEVKYHDYFSYENDILIAEIGHYESEQYTKDLLYSIIREKFPTLDAQLTRVNTNPIKYL
;
A
#
# COMPACT_ATOMS: atom_id res chain seq x y z
N MET A 1 21.95 -9.68 -8.46
CA MET A 1 20.89 -9.02 -7.63
C MET A 1 19.94 -10.09 -7.15
N LYS A 2 19.73 -10.16 -5.84
CA LYS A 2 18.84 -11.18 -5.26
C LYS A 2 17.37 -10.78 -5.38
N ILE A 3 16.49 -11.76 -5.54
CA ILE A 3 15.03 -11.54 -5.58
C ILE A 3 14.55 -10.80 -4.33
N LYS A 4 15.11 -11.08 -3.15
CA LYS A 4 14.75 -10.38 -1.90
C LYS A 4 14.98 -8.86 -1.95
N GLU A 5 15.94 -8.37 -2.73
CA GLU A 5 16.18 -6.94 -2.88
C GLU A 5 15.03 -6.29 -3.65
N ILE A 6 14.50 -7.00 -4.67
CA ILE A 6 13.34 -6.55 -5.44
C ILE A 6 12.09 -6.57 -4.56
N VAL A 7 11.85 -7.67 -3.85
CA VAL A 7 10.71 -7.81 -2.93
C VAL A 7 10.74 -6.72 -1.86
N ASN A 8 11.89 -6.47 -1.23
CA ASN A 8 12.02 -5.42 -0.24
C ASN A 8 11.70 -4.03 -0.81
N ALA A 9 12.12 -3.73 -2.04
CA ALA A 9 11.80 -2.44 -2.67
C ALA A 9 10.30 -2.29 -2.95
N LEU A 10 9.62 -3.37 -3.35
CA LEU A 10 8.18 -3.39 -3.52
C LEU A 10 7.45 -3.22 -2.17
N GLU A 11 7.92 -3.86 -1.11
CA GLU A 11 7.36 -3.72 0.24
C GLU A 11 7.63 -2.33 0.86
N ILE A 12 8.71 -1.64 0.47
CA ILE A 12 8.93 -0.25 0.85
C ILE A 12 7.91 0.67 0.17
N PHE A 13 7.57 0.41 -1.09
CA PHE A 13 6.56 1.18 -1.82
C PHE A 13 5.15 0.96 -1.26
N ALA A 14 4.77 -0.29 -1.03
CA ALA A 14 3.47 -0.67 -0.47
C ALA A 14 3.66 -1.72 0.63
N PRO A 15 3.88 -1.28 1.89
CA PRO A 15 4.11 -2.18 3.02
C PRO A 15 2.99 -3.20 3.22
N LEU A 16 3.34 -4.47 3.45
CA LEU A 16 2.35 -5.54 3.66
C LEU A 16 1.33 -5.26 4.77
N PRO A 17 1.66 -4.57 5.88
CA PRO A 17 0.66 -4.20 6.88
C PRO A 17 -0.46 -3.27 6.40
N LEU A 18 -0.36 -2.69 5.19
CA LEU A 18 -1.45 -1.94 4.57
C LEU A 18 -2.54 -2.83 3.98
N GLN A 19 -2.30 -4.14 3.82
CA GLN A 19 -3.30 -5.07 3.32
C GLN A 19 -4.52 -5.15 4.22
N ASP A 20 -5.65 -5.53 3.64
CA ASP A 20 -6.88 -5.75 4.39
C ASP A 20 -6.85 -7.09 5.14
N GLY A 21 -7.61 -7.20 6.22
CA GLY A 21 -7.52 -8.34 7.14
C GLY A 21 -7.90 -9.71 6.55
N PHE A 22 -8.54 -9.74 5.38
CA PHE A 22 -8.89 -10.98 4.65
C PHE A 22 -7.85 -11.39 3.61
N ASP A 23 -6.87 -10.50 3.33
CA ASP A 23 -5.94 -10.62 2.22
C ASP A 23 -4.75 -11.54 2.52
N ASN A 24 -4.04 -11.96 1.49
CA ASN A 24 -2.82 -12.75 1.55
C ASN A 24 -1.76 -12.21 0.56
N ALA A 25 -1.50 -10.89 0.60
CA ALA A 25 -0.43 -10.27 -0.19
C ALA A 25 0.96 -10.73 0.31
N GLY A 26 1.98 -10.53 -0.51
CA GLY A 26 3.36 -10.87 -0.19
C GLY A 26 3.88 -12.11 -0.92
N LEU A 27 4.89 -12.75 -0.33
CA LEU A 27 5.52 -13.94 -0.91
C LEU A 27 4.56 -15.13 -0.91
N GLN A 28 4.23 -15.61 -2.11
CA GLN A 28 3.33 -16.73 -2.29
C GLN A 28 4.08 -18.07 -2.43
N ILE A 29 5.17 -18.07 -3.20
CA ILE A 29 5.93 -19.27 -3.54
C ILE A 29 7.41 -18.91 -3.70
N GLY A 30 8.28 -19.84 -3.33
CA GLY A 30 9.71 -19.83 -3.67
C GLY A 30 10.62 -19.20 -2.61
N LEU A 31 11.92 -19.19 -2.91
CA LEU A 31 12.98 -18.73 -2.05
C LEU A 31 13.62 -17.46 -2.62
N THR A 32 13.59 -16.38 -1.86
CA THR A 32 14.01 -15.05 -2.34
C THR A 32 15.50 -14.80 -2.29
N ASP A 33 16.30 -15.74 -1.77
CA ASP A 33 17.77 -15.62 -1.74
C ASP A 33 18.45 -15.91 -3.10
N ALA A 34 17.69 -16.44 -4.08
CA ALA A 34 18.18 -16.69 -5.44
C ALA A 34 18.48 -15.37 -6.17
N GLU A 35 19.43 -15.43 -7.12
CA GLU A 35 19.67 -14.34 -8.06
C GLU A 35 18.49 -14.21 -9.04
N ALA A 36 18.02 -12.99 -9.26
CA ALA A 36 16.97 -12.72 -10.22
C ALA A 36 17.51 -12.82 -11.65
N THR A 37 16.89 -13.66 -12.48
CA THR A 37 17.19 -13.76 -13.91
C THR A 37 16.33 -12.82 -14.74
N GLY A 38 15.16 -12.43 -14.25
CA GLY A 38 14.20 -11.50 -14.82
C GLY A 38 12.89 -11.55 -14.06
N ALA A 39 12.00 -10.58 -14.32
CA ALA A 39 10.70 -10.44 -13.68
C ALA A 39 9.56 -10.35 -14.71
N LEU A 40 8.53 -11.18 -14.56
CA LEU A 40 7.29 -11.10 -15.32
C LEU A 40 6.19 -10.47 -14.46
N LEU A 41 5.53 -9.42 -14.98
CA LEU A 41 4.53 -8.66 -14.26
C LEU A 41 3.14 -8.96 -14.80
N CYS A 42 2.21 -9.32 -13.92
CA CYS A 42 0.86 -9.71 -14.32
C CYS A 42 -0.20 -9.19 -13.35
N LEU A 43 -1.47 -9.24 -13.75
CA LEU A 43 -2.58 -9.03 -12.83
C LEU A 43 -2.86 -10.32 -12.06
N ASP A 44 -3.09 -11.40 -12.75
CA ASP A 44 -3.38 -12.73 -12.21
C ASP A 44 -2.29 -13.74 -12.58
N VAL A 45 -2.01 -14.68 -11.69
CA VAL A 45 -1.13 -15.80 -11.98
C VAL A 45 -1.97 -16.97 -12.51
N THR A 46 -1.75 -17.33 -13.77
CA THR A 46 -2.35 -18.49 -14.43
C THR A 46 -1.27 -19.46 -14.92
N GLU A 47 -1.64 -20.67 -15.30
CA GLU A 47 -0.68 -21.62 -15.87
C GLU A 47 0.04 -21.04 -17.10
N ALA A 48 -0.69 -20.28 -17.94
CA ALA A 48 -0.11 -19.64 -19.12
C ALA A 48 0.92 -18.53 -18.76
N VAL A 49 0.69 -17.80 -17.69
CA VAL A 49 1.65 -16.79 -17.19
C VAL A 49 2.91 -17.47 -16.65
N VAL A 50 2.77 -18.58 -15.93
CA VAL A 50 3.92 -19.38 -15.47
C VAL A 50 4.69 -19.96 -16.65
N ASP A 51 4.00 -20.45 -17.68
CA ASP A 51 4.64 -20.94 -18.92
C ASP A 51 5.39 -19.84 -19.66
N GLU A 52 4.84 -18.62 -19.71
CA GLU A 52 5.50 -17.45 -20.28
C GLU A 52 6.80 -17.12 -19.51
N ALA A 53 6.76 -17.11 -18.17
CA ALA A 53 7.94 -16.88 -17.35
C ALA A 53 9.03 -17.93 -17.61
N ILE A 54 8.67 -19.22 -17.71
CA ILE A 54 9.58 -20.32 -18.04
C ILE A 54 10.19 -20.09 -19.43
N ALA A 55 9.38 -19.75 -20.43
CA ALA A 55 9.85 -19.53 -21.80
C ALA A 55 10.82 -18.34 -21.92
N LEU A 56 10.65 -17.32 -21.09
CA LEU A 56 11.53 -16.15 -20.99
C LEU A 56 12.79 -16.42 -20.15
N GLY A 57 12.83 -17.52 -19.41
CA GLY A 57 13.91 -17.81 -18.46
C GLY A 57 13.86 -16.93 -17.21
N TYR A 58 12.72 -16.37 -16.86
CA TYR A 58 12.52 -15.55 -15.68
C TYR A 58 12.14 -16.37 -14.47
N ASN A 59 12.74 -16.07 -13.33
CA ASN A 59 12.50 -16.77 -12.08
C ASN A 59 11.73 -15.93 -11.03
N LEU A 60 11.19 -14.77 -11.42
CA LEU A 60 10.32 -13.95 -10.59
C LEU A 60 9.03 -13.60 -11.34
N ILE A 61 7.88 -13.87 -10.74
CA ILE A 61 6.57 -13.33 -11.14
C ILE A 61 6.10 -12.38 -10.05
N VAL A 62 5.77 -11.14 -10.44
CA VAL A 62 5.12 -10.17 -9.56
C VAL A 62 3.70 -9.97 -10.05
N SER A 63 2.72 -10.33 -9.22
CA SER A 63 1.30 -10.20 -9.56
C SER A 63 0.60 -9.18 -8.68
N HIS A 64 -0.55 -8.70 -9.14
CA HIS A 64 -1.47 -7.98 -8.29
C HIS A 64 -2.23 -8.95 -7.39
N HIS A 65 -3.02 -9.82 -7.98
CA HIS A 65 -3.80 -10.80 -7.22
C HIS A 65 -2.92 -11.93 -6.65
N PRO A 66 -3.12 -12.29 -5.35
CA PRO A 66 -2.43 -13.43 -4.77
C PRO A 66 -2.90 -14.74 -5.38
N LEU A 67 -1.95 -15.57 -5.82
CA LEU A 67 -2.27 -16.91 -6.34
C LEU A 67 -2.92 -17.76 -5.24
N ILE A 68 -2.43 -17.67 -4.02
CA ILE A 68 -2.91 -18.43 -2.87
C ILE A 68 -3.74 -17.49 -2.00
N PHE A 69 -5.04 -17.37 -2.30
CA PHE A 69 -5.95 -16.55 -1.50
C PHE A 69 -6.44 -17.26 -0.24
N LYS A 70 -6.59 -18.58 -0.30
CA LYS A 70 -6.98 -19.44 0.82
C LYS A 70 -5.95 -20.55 1.03
N GLY A 71 -5.67 -20.90 2.30
CA GLY A 71 -4.72 -21.94 2.62
C GLY A 71 -5.11 -23.33 2.06
N TYR A 72 -4.13 -24.06 1.53
CA TYR A 72 -4.27 -25.40 0.98
C TYR A 72 -3.86 -26.45 2.01
N LYS A 73 -4.67 -27.52 2.19
CA LYS A 73 -4.33 -28.69 3.03
C LYS A 73 -3.48 -29.72 2.28
N SER A 74 -3.51 -29.71 0.95
CA SER A 74 -2.72 -30.60 0.09
C SER A 74 -2.53 -29.93 -1.27
N ILE A 75 -1.44 -30.23 -1.96
CA ILE A 75 -1.13 -29.73 -3.28
C ILE A 75 -0.94 -30.95 -4.20
N THR A 76 -1.92 -31.22 -5.05
CA THR A 76 -2.01 -32.43 -5.87
C THR A 76 -2.34 -32.16 -7.34
N GLY A 77 -2.50 -30.88 -7.73
CA GLY A 77 -2.80 -30.45 -9.10
C GLY A 77 -4.28 -30.51 -9.46
N ARG A 78 -5.19 -30.56 -8.49
CA ARG A 78 -6.65 -30.68 -8.74
C ARG A 78 -7.26 -29.45 -9.38
N ASP A 79 -6.82 -28.27 -8.98
CA ASP A 79 -7.28 -26.99 -9.52
C ASP A 79 -6.13 -26.20 -10.18
N TYR A 80 -6.44 -25.07 -10.80
CA TYR A 80 -5.46 -24.26 -11.50
C TYR A 80 -4.39 -23.69 -10.56
N VAL A 81 -4.77 -23.34 -9.33
CA VAL A 81 -3.84 -22.78 -8.32
C VAL A 81 -2.81 -23.85 -7.93
N GLU A 82 -3.28 -25.08 -7.59
CA GLU A 82 -2.37 -26.19 -7.27
C GLU A 82 -1.43 -26.50 -8.44
N ARG A 83 -1.92 -26.44 -9.71
CA ARG A 83 -1.07 -26.65 -10.91
C ARG A 83 -0.05 -25.53 -11.08
N CYS A 84 -0.43 -24.25 -10.87
CA CYS A 84 0.51 -23.13 -10.87
C CYS A 84 1.59 -23.29 -9.80
N ILE A 85 1.19 -23.65 -8.55
CA ILE A 85 2.12 -23.90 -7.45
C ILE A 85 3.15 -24.98 -7.83
N LEU A 86 2.67 -26.14 -8.29
CA LEU A 86 3.54 -27.26 -8.68
C LEU A 86 4.49 -26.87 -9.83
N LYS A 87 3.99 -26.12 -10.80
CA LYS A 87 4.78 -25.67 -11.96
C LYS A 87 5.84 -24.65 -11.54
N ALA A 88 5.49 -23.67 -10.71
CA ALA A 88 6.40 -22.66 -10.21
C ALA A 88 7.53 -23.29 -9.37
N ILE A 89 7.19 -24.19 -8.43
CA ILE A 89 8.18 -24.88 -7.59
C ILE A 89 9.15 -25.73 -8.44
N LYS A 90 8.63 -26.47 -9.43
CA LYS A 90 9.48 -27.33 -10.29
C LYS A 90 10.44 -26.55 -11.19
N ASN A 91 10.20 -25.27 -11.41
CA ASN A 91 11.01 -24.39 -12.26
C ASN A 91 11.70 -23.26 -11.47
N ASP A 92 11.78 -23.39 -10.15
CA ASP A 92 12.43 -22.43 -9.25
C ASP A 92 11.93 -20.98 -9.42
N ILE A 93 10.62 -20.82 -9.75
CA ILE A 93 9.98 -19.52 -9.93
C ILE A 93 9.44 -19.04 -8.57
N VAL A 94 9.82 -17.82 -8.20
CA VAL A 94 9.28 -17.08 -7.06
C VAL A 94 8.05 -16.31 -7.51
N ILE A 95 6.95 -16.40 -6.75
CA ILE A 95 5.73 -15.61 -6.96
C ILE A 95 5.53 -14.68 -5.77
N PHE A 96 5.46 -13.39 -6.05
CA PHE A 96 5.20 -12.33 -5.07
C PHE A 96 3.98 -11.51 -5.51
N SER A 97 3.06 -11.24 -4.60
CA SER A 97 1.82 -10.53 -4.92
C SER A 97 1.69 -9.25 -4.13
N MET A 98 1.28 -8.18 -4.81
CA MET A 98 0.98 -6.86 -4.23
C MET A 98 -0.49 -6.55 -4.51
N HIS A 99 -1.34 -6.84 -3.53
CA HIS A 99 -2.80 -6.78 -3.65
C HIS A 99 -3.37 -5.58 -2.90
N THR A 100 -4.20 -5.79 -1.87
CA THR A 100 -4.83 -4.67 -1.16
C THR A 100 -3.83 -3.76 -0.42
N ASN A 101 -2.61 -4.24 -0.13
CA ASN A 101 -1.54 -3.36 0.32
C ASN A 101 -1.16 -2.31 -0.72
N LEU A 102 -1.16 -2.67 -2.02
CA LEU A 102 -0.89 -1.74 -3.12
C LEU A 102 -2.10 -0.84 -3.41
N ASP A 103 -3.34 -1.36 -3.24
CA ASP A 103 -4.57 -0.57 -3.37
C ASP A 103 -4.64 0.55 -2.33
N ASN A 104 -4.21 0.24 -1.10
CA ASN A 104 -4.23 1.15 0.04
C ASN A 104 -2.99 2.05 0.14
N ALA A 105 -1.94 1.79 -0.66
CA ALA A 105 -0.70 2.54 -0.58
C ALA A 105 -0.81 3.95 -1.18
N PRO A 106 -0.02 4.92 -0.67
CA PRO A 106 0.20 6.18 -1.38
C PRO A 106 0.71 5.91 -2.81
N GLN A 107 0.10 6.57 -3.80
CA GLN A 107 0.43 6.39 -5.23
C GLN A 107 0.22 4.96 -5.76
N GLY A 108 -0.61 4.15 -5.08
CA GLY A 108 -0.95 2.80 -5.47
C GLY A 108 -1.97 2.73 -6.63
N VAL A 109 -2.68 1.59 -6.73
CA VAL A 109 -3.58 1.26 -7.85
C VAL A 109 -4.63 2.34 -8.08
N ASN A 110 -5.32 2.79 -7.03
CA ASN A 110 -6.38 3.78 -7.15
C ASN A 110 -5.86 5.14 -7.66
N PHE A 111 -4.64 5.54 -7.28
CA PHE A 111 -3.98 6.72 -7.81
C PHE A 111 -3.64 6.55 -9.30
N LYS A 112 -3.24 5.34 -9.73
CA LYS A 112 -2.98 5.04 -11.16
C LYS A 112 -4.26 5.14 -11.99
N ILE A 113 -5.40 4.69 -11.45
CA ILE A 113 -6.71 4.85 -12.08
C ILE A 113 -7.06 6.34 -12.19
N ALA A 114 -6.89 7.12 -11.11
CA ALA A 114 -7.14 8.56 -11.09
C ALA A 114 -6.27 9.34 -12.09
N GLU A 115 -4.98 9.01 -12.16
CA GLU A 115 -4.04 9.56 -13.16
C GLU A 115 -4.54 9.32 -14.57
N LYS A 116 -4.96 8.09 -14.87
CA LYS A 116 -5.48 7.70 -16.18
C LYS A 116 -6.75 8.46 -16.57
N ILE A 117 -7.63 8.72 -15.60
CA ILE A 117 -8.85 9.54 -15.81
C ILE A 117 -8.50 11.02 -15.98
N GLY A 118 -7.38 11.47 -15.41
CA GLY A 118 -6.95 12.86 -15.39
C GLY A 118 -7.52 13.67 -14.21
N LEU A 119 -7.80 13.00 -13.09
CA LEU A 119 -8.32 13.67 -11.90
C LEU A 119 -7.31 14.59 -11.25
N LYS A 120 -7.79 15.71 -10.72
CA LYS A 120 -7.06 16.69 -9.92
C LYS A 120 -7.51 16.62 -8.46
N ASN A 121 -6.76 17.27 -7.56
CA ASN A 121 -7.10 17.36 -6.13
C ASN A 121 -7.42 16.00 -5.48
N VAL A 122 -6.64 14.98 -5.88
CA VAL A 122 -6.87 13.58 -5.51
C VAL A 122 -6.56 13.37 -4.03
N ARG A 123 -7.49 12.72 -3.31
CA ARG A 123 -7.31 12.30 -1.92
C ARG A 123 -7.91 10.93 -1.67
N ILE A 124 -7.46 10.25 -0.64
CA ILE A 124 -8.02 8.97 -0.19
C ILE A 124 -9.50 9.16 0.19
N LEU A 125 -10.34 8.23 -0.24
CA LEU A 125 -11.78 8.25 0.05
C LEU A 125 -12.09 7.70 1.45
N GLU A 126 -11.42 6.64 1.86
CA GLU A 126 -11.50 6.05 3.19
C GLU A 126 -10.09 5.88 3.79
N PRO A 127 -9.59 6.89 4.53
CA PRO A 127 -8.30 6.79 5.22
C PRO A 127 -8.23 5.64 6.21
N LYS A 128 -7.05 5.05 6.40
CA LYS A 128 -6.81 4.03 7.43
C LYS A 128 -6.89 4.67 8.83
N GLU A 129 -7.66 4.06 9.70
CA GLU A 129 -7.79 4.43 11.11
C GLU A 129 -6.88 3.58 12.00
N ASN A 130 -6.51 4.09 13.19
CA ASN A 130 -5.73 3.39 14.21
C ASN A 130 -4.37 2.85 13.70
N GLN A 131 -3.79 3.50 12.71
CA GLN A 131 -2.52 3.11 12.08
C GLN A 131 -1.36 4.03 12.45
N LEU A 132 -1.59 5.03 13.31
CA LEU A 132 -0.57 5.97 13.73
C LEU A 132 -0.22 5.80 15.22
N LEU A 133 1.07 5.96 15.52
CA LEU A 133 1.60 6.06 16.87
C LEU A 133 2.29 7.40 17.05
N LYS A 134 2.29 7.90 18.30
CA LYS A 134 3.21 8.95 18.75
C LYS A 134 4.32 8.29 19.54
N LEU A 135 5.57 8.54 19.17
CA LEU A 135 6.74 8.25 19.97
C LEU A 135 7.06 9.48 20.83
N VAL A 136 7.33 9.25 22.10
CA VAL A 136 7.91 10.22 23.02
C VAL A 136 9.18 9.62 23.59
N THR A 137 10.28 10.40 23.62
CA THR A 137 11.55 10.01 24.25
C THR A 137 12.23 11.23 24.87
N PHE A 138 13.20 11.00 25.73
CA PHE A 138 13.89 12.04 26.50
C PHE A 138 15.39 11.86 26.31
N VAL A 139 16.06 12.83 25.71
CA VAL A 139 17.43 12.72 25.24
C VAL A 139 18.27 13.86 25.82
N PRO A 140 19.49 13.61 26.35
CA PRO A 140 20.38 14.69 26.75
C PRO A 140 20.55 15.72 25.64
N GLN A 141 20.53 17.01 25.99
CA GLN A 141 20.44 18.10 25.03
C GLN A 141 21.50 18.03 23.91
N ALA A 142 22.72 17.62 24.26
CA ALA A 142 23.81 17.52 23.27
C ALA A 142 23.62 16.42 22.22
N GLN A 143 22.83 15.36 22.49
CA GLN A 143 22.58 14.23 21.60
C GLN A 143 21.20 14.28 20.93
N ALA A 144 20.36 15.28 21.27
CA ALA A 144 18.98 15.34 20.81
C ALA A 144 18.84 15.38 19.28
N ASP A 145 19.72 16.11 18.59
CA ASP A 145 19.68 16.23 17.13
C ASP A 145 20.05 14.91 16.44
N GLU A 146 21.02 14.18 16.95
CA GLU A 146 21.46 12.90 16.42
C GLU A 146 20.34 11.85 16.54
N VAL A 147 19.78 11.71 17.73
CA VAL A 147 18.66 10.78 17.98
C VAL A 147 17.46 11.14 17.12
N ARG A 148 17.09 12.42 17.06
CA ARG A 148 15.95 12.89 16.25
C ARG A 148 16.13 12.56 14.76
N ASN A 149 17.31 12.78 14.21
CA ASN A 149 17.62 12.47 12.80
C ASN A 149 17.53 10.96 12.54
N ALA A 150 18.05 10.13 13.44
CA ALA A 150 17.92 8.67 13.33
C ALA A 150 16.45 8.21 13.35
N LEU A 151 15.59 8.85 14.15
CA LEU A 151 14.16 8.59 14.16
C LEU A 151 13.50 8.97 12.82
N PHE A 152 13.87 10.10 12.21
CA PHE A 152 13.36 10.49 10.89
C PHE A 152 13.80 9.53 9.79
N GLU A 153 15.05 9.09 9.77
CA GLU A 153 15.57 8.07 8.85
C GLU A 153 14.88 6.72 9.04
N ALA A 154 14.43 6.42 10.26
CA ALA A 154 13.64 5.22 10.54
C ALA A 154 12.19 5.32 10.03
N GLY A 155 11.70 6.52 9.68
CA GLY A 155 10.39 6.78 9.10
C GLY A 155 9.41 7.52 10.00
N CYS A 156 9.90 8.19 11.05
CA CYS A 156 9.09 9.10 11.86
C CYS A 156 8.89 10.46 11.18
N GLY A 157 7.86 11.20 11.61
CA GLY A 157 7.71 12.62 11.34
C GLY A 157 7.00 12.96 10.02
N CYS A 158 6.32 12.03 9.36
CA CYS A 158 5.53 12.35 8.18
C CYS A 158 4.10 12.77 8.57
N ILE A 159 3.70 14.00 8.21
CA ILE A 159 2.35 14.55 8.42
C ILE A 159 1.90 15.24 7.13
N GLY A 160 0.99 14.61 6.38
CA GLY A 160 0.58 15.09 5.06
C GLY A 160 1.79 15.24 4.13
N ASN A 161 2.01 16.44 3.61
CA ASN A 161 3.13 16.75 2.70
C ASN A 161 4.39 17.27 3.43
N TYR A 162 4.44 17.14 4.77
CA TYR A 162 5.60 17.54 5.57
C TYR A 162 6.31 16.30 6.10
N ASP A 163 7.61 16.29 6.04
CA ASP A 163 8.49 15.32 6.67
C ASP A 163 9.23 15.94 7.87
N SER A 164 9.99 15.14 8.59
CA SER A 164 10.83 15.57 9.72
C SER A 164 10.07 16.37 10.79
N CYS A 165 8.77 16.07 10.96
CA CYS A 165 7.93 16.72 11.95
C CYS A 165 8.21 16.15 13.35
N SER A 166 8.61 17.02 14.27
CA SER A 166 8.71 16.72 15.71
C SER A 166 8.33 17.93 16.53
N TYR A 167 7.97 17.69 17.78
CA TYR A 167 7.84 18.73 18.78
C TYR A 167 8.84 18.47 19.88
N ASN A 168 9.63 19.50 20.24
CA ASN A 168 10.73 19.37 21.17
C ASN A 168 10.52 20.32 22.35
N LEU A 169 10.69 19.81 23.58
CA LEU A 169 10.58 20.55 24.82
C LEU A 169 11.82 20.32 25.66
N GLU A 170 12.47 21.40 26.10
CA GLU A 170 13.55 21.33 27.07
C GLU A 170 12.99 21.10 28.47
N GLY A 171 13.64 20.24 29.23
CA GLY A 171 13.23 19.88 30.55
C GLY A 171 14.36 19.26 31.36
N LYS A 172 13.99 18.70 32.51
CA LYS A 172 14.90 18.01 33.40
C LYS A 172 14.38 16.60 33.68
N GLY A 173 15.19 15.61 33.32
CA GLY A 173 14.98 14.20 33.70
C GLY A 173 15.70 13.91 35.02
N THR A 174 15.17 12.97 35.79
CA THR A 174 15.81 12.47 37.00
C THR A 174 15.87 10.95 36.99
N PHE A 175 17.02 10.40 37.40
CA PHE A 175 17.18 8.98 37.61
C PHE A 175 18.20 8.69 38.72
N ARG A 176 18.22 7.44 39.19
CA ARG A 176 19.24 6.92 40.10
C ARG A 176 19.76 5.59 39.58
N ALA A 177 21.01 5.60 39.12
CA ALA A 177 21.68 4.39 38.67
C ALA A 177 21.84 3.38 39.81
N GLN A 178 21.53 2.11 39.56
CA GLN A 178 21.63 1.04 40.53
C GLN A 178 22.98 0.28 40.35
N PRO A 179 23.44 -0.49 41.38
CA PRO A 179 24.63 -1.33 41.19
C PRO A 179 24.46 -2.30 40.02
N GLY A 180 25.48 -2.36 39.14
CA GLY A 180 25.49 -3.22 37.95
C GLY A 180 25.11 -2.49 36.65
N THR A 181 24.74 -1.20 36.71
CA THR A 181 24.50 -0.37 35.52
C THR A 181 25.77 0.39 35.09
N HIS A 182 25.79 0.87 33.84
CA HIS A 182 26.84 1.71 33.28
C HIS A 182 26.25 3.04 32.79
N PRO A 183 25.88 3.97 33.71
CA PRO A 183 25.19 5.18 33.34
C PRO A 183 26.07 6.07 32.44
N PHE A 184 25.48 6.66 31.40
CA PHE A 184 26.13 7.64 30.53
C PHE A 184 26.53 8.91 31.30
N CYS A 185 25.70 9.33 32.27
CA CYS A 185 25.96 10.46 33.18
C CYS A 185 25.47 10.12 34.59
N GLY A 186 25.91 10.89 35.59
CA GLY A 186 25.60 10.65 37.00
C GLY A 186 26.45 9.53 37.63
N GLU A 187 26.21 9.28 38.93
CA GLU A 187 26.93 8.28 39.73
C GLU A 187 25.98 7.25 40.31
N ILE A 188 26.48 5.98 40.45
CA ILE A 188 25.70 4.89 41.02
C ILE A 188 25.25 5.22 42.44
N GLY A 189 23.97 5.04 42.75
CA GLY A 189 23.36 5.27 44.06
C GLY A 189 22.95 6.71 44.34
N GLN A 190 23.37 7.67 43.53
CA GLN A 190 23.01 9.08 43.69
C GLN A 190 21.84 9.47 42.77
N LEU A 191 20.94 10.36 43.24
CA LEU A 191 19.94 10.96 42.38
C LEU A 191 20.61 11.97 41.45
N HIS A 192 20.54 11.72 40.17
CA HIS A 192 21.05 12.62 39.12
C HIS A 192 19.89 13.40 38.48
N GLU A 193 20.12 14.67 38.13
CA GLU A 193 19.26 15.52 37.33
C GLU A 193 20.00 15.87 36.04
N GLU A 194 19.40 15.51 34.87
CA GLU A 194 19.98 15.82 33.58
C GLU A 194 19.11 16.79 32.79
N HIS A 195 19.74 17.67 32.02
CA HIS A 195 19.05 18.54 31.07
C HIS A 195 18.74 17.77 29.80
N GLU A 196 17.46 17.51 29.55
CA GLU A 196 16.99 16.69 28.46
C GLU A 196 16.03 17.43 27.53
N VAL A 197 16.00 17.02 26.28
CA VAL A 197 14.98 17.39 25.32
C VAL A 197 13.97 16.24 25.22
N ARG A 198 12.70 16.51 25.52
CA ARG A 198 11.59 15.64 25.20
C ARG A 198 11.30 15.79 23.72
N ILE A 199 11.45 14.70 22.94
CA ILE A 199 11.16 14.62 21.51
C ILE A 199 9.85 13.88 21.34
N GLU A 200 8.87 14.52 20.69
CA GLU A 200 7.60 13.90 20.26
C GLU A 200 7.54 13.86 18.74
N THR A 201 7.25 12.68 18.16
CA THR A 201 7.08 12.52 16.72
C THR A 201 6.03 11.44 16.42
N VAL A 202 5.48 11.45 15.19
CA VAL A 202 4.48 10.49 14.75
C VAL A 202 5.10 9.47 13.80
N LEU A 203 4.54 8.25 13.78
CA LEU A 203 4.96 7.19 12.88
C LEU A 203 3.80 6.25 12.55
N PRO A 204 3.81 5.59 11.37
CA PRO A 204 2.93 4.45 11.11
C PRO A 204 3.22 3.29 12.08
N ALA A 205 2.18 2.66 12.60
CA ALA A 205 2.30 1.63 13.64
C ALA A 205 3.20 0.44 13.23
N PHE A 206 3.21 0.08 11.95
CA PHE A 206 4.05 -1.01 11.44
C PHE A 206 5.56 -0.70 11.47
N LEU A 207 5.95 0.58 11.56
CA LEU A 207 7.36 0.99 11.71
C LEU A 207 7.85 0.93 13.15
N LYS A 208 6.98 0.63 14.12
CA LYS A 208 7.30 0.64 15.56
C LYS A 208 8.64 -0.04 15.87
N TRP A 209 8.84 -1.27 15.40
CA TRP A 209 10.05 -2.04 15.70
C TRP A 209 11.32 -1.46 15.05
N LYS A 210 11.20 -0.94 13.82
CA LYS A 210 12.31 -0.27 13.13
C LYS A 210 12.71 1.00 13.87
N VAL A 211 11.73 1.81 14.27
CA VAL A 211 11.94 3.07 15.00
C VAL A 211 12.48 2.80 16.39
N GLN A 212 11.94 1.81 17.11
CA GLN A 212 12.46 1.43 18.43
C GLN A 212 13.93 0.98 18.36
N LYS A 213 14.27 0.19 17.34
CA LYS A 213 15.67 -0.23 17.12
C LYS A 213 16.56 0.98 16.88
N ALA A 214 16.19 1.88 15.98
CA ALA A 214 16.95 3.10 15.71
C ALA A 214 17.15 3.96 16.96
N LEU A 215 16.07 4.12 17.76
CA LEU A 215 16.13 4.82 19.04
C LEU A 215 17.17 4.21 19.99
N VAL A 216 17.08 2.90 20.24
CA VAL A 216 17.96 2.21 21.21
C VAL A 216 19.41 2.19 20.75
N GLU A 217 19.67 2.08 19.43
CA GLU A 217 21.02 2.06 18.88
C GLU A 217 21.70 3.45 18.88
N THR A 218 20.92 4.54 18.87
CA THR A 218 21.45 5.91 18.77
C THR A 218 21.42 6.64 20.10
N HIS A 219 20.53 6.22 21.03
CA HIS A 219 20.39 6.89 22.32
C HIS A 219 21.62 6.69 23.19
N PRO A 220 22.16 7.74 23.87
CA PRO A 220 23.35 7.62 24.70
C PRO A 220 23.14 6.78 25.98
N TYR A 221 21.89 6.67 26.45
CA TYR A 221 21.60 5.87 27.64
C TYR A 221 21.51 4.37 27.30
N GLU A 222 22.02 3.53 28.18
CA GLU A 222 21.92 2.06 28.03
C GLU A 222 20.44 1.59 28.08
N GLU A 223 19.60 2.29 28.87
CA GLU A 223 18.16 2.06 28.95
C GLU A 223 17.39 3.38 28.76
N PRO A 224 17.12 3.79 27.52
CA PRO A 224 16.39 5.03 27.26
C PRO A 224 14.93 4.94 27.67
N ALA A 225 14.39 6.03 28.23
CA ALA A 225 12.97 6.16 28.48
C ALA A 225 12.25 6.56 27.19
N TYR A 226 11.22 5.80 26.80
CA TYR A 226 10.37 6.13 25.66
C TYR A 226 8.98 5.49 25.78
N ASP A 227 8.01 6.12 25.15
CA ASP A 227 6.62 5.67 25.13
C ASP A 227 6.06 5.71 23.71
N PHE A 228 5.22 4.71 23.37
CA PHE A 228 4.39 4.72 22.18
C PHE A 228 2.93 4.88 22.54
N TYR A 229 2.30 5.97 22.10
CA TYR A 229 0.88 6.24 22.29
C TYR A 229 0.12 5.96 20.99
N PRO A 230 -0.92 5.10 20.99
CA PRO A 230 -1.82 4.97 19.85
C PRO A 230 -2.56 6.29 19.60
N LEU A 231 -2.62 6.70 18.32
CA LEU A 231 -3.35 7.89 17.90
C LEU A 231 -4.67 7.48 17.24
N GLN A 232 -5.73 8.24 17.53
CA GLN A 232 -7.04 8.09 16.88
C GLN A 232 -7.13 8.88 15.56
N ASN A 233 -6.07 9.57 15.18
CA ASN A 233 -6.00 10.29 13.92
C ASN A 233 -6.10 9.34 12.73
N GLU A 234 -6.86 9.72 11.72
CA GLU A 234 -6.86 9.05 10.42
C GLU A 234 -5.49 9.22 9.74
N TRP A 235 -5.02 8.16 9.12
CA TRP A 235 -3.83 8.25 8.29
C TRP A 235 -4.22 8.56 6.84
N THR A 236 -4.30 9.85 6.52
CA THR A 236 -4.82 10.36 5.25
C THR A 236 -3.98 10.04 4.01
N GLN A 237 -2.77 9.49 4.19
CA GLN A 237 -1.89 9.11 3.08
C GLN A 237 -2.12 7.67 2.59
N ALA A 238 -2.79 6.82 3.38
CA ALA A 238 -3.08 5.44 3.03
C ALA A 238 -4.54 5.08 3.32
N GLY A 239 -5.14 4.26 2.47
CA GLY A 239 -6.53 3.84 2.65
C GLY A 239 -7.20 3.43 1.34
N ALA A 240 -8.48 3.09 1.41
CA ALA A 240 -9.23 2.52 0.31
C ALA A 240 -9.88 3.60 -0.57
N GLY A 241 -9.81 3.37 -1.87
CA GLY A 241 -10.41 4.23 -2.87
C GLY A 241 -9.88 5.66 -2.87
N ILE A 242 -10.33 6.43 -3.84
CA ILE A 242 -9.91 7.81 -4.08
C ILE A 242 -11.12 8.66 -4.43
N VAL A 243 -11.08 9.94 -4.10
CA VAL A 243 -11.94 10.97 -4.65
C VAL A 243 -11.10 12.11 -5.21
N GLY A 244 -11.49 12.63 -6.37
CA GLY A 244 -10.83 13.73 -7.05
C GLY A 244 -11.79 14.47 -7.97
N GLU A 245 -11.30 15.47 -8.69
CA GLU A 245 -12.10 16.36 -9.51
C GLU A 245 -11.66 16.31 -10.97
N LEU A 246 -12.62 16.38 -11.88
CA LEU A 246 -12.34 16.65 -13.29
C LEU A 246 -11.92 18.13 -13.44
N GLU A 247 -11.07 18.42 -14.41
CA GLU A 247 -10.67 19.79 -14.72
C GLU A 247 -11.87 20.60 -15.21
N GLU A 248 -12.71 20.00 -16.07
CA GLU A 248 -13.96 20.56 -16.55
C GLU A 248 -15.11 19.58 -16.32
N PRO A 249 -16.31 20.04 -15.91
CA PRO A 249 -17.46 19.17 -15.73
C PRO A 249 -17.91 18.53 -17.06
N GLU A 250 -18.30 17.26 -16.99
CA GLU A 250 -18.82 16.50 -18.15
C GLU A 250 -20.26 16.09 -17.93
N THR A 251 -21.02 15.83 -19.02
CA THR A 251 -22.30 15.14 -18.88
C THR A 251 -22.06 13.67 -18.48
N GLU A 252 -22.99 13.06 -17.74
CA GLU A 252 -22.90 11.64 -17.35
C GLU A 252 -22.63 10.72 -18.56
N THR A 253 -23.30 11.00 -19.68
CA THR A 253 -23.15 10.21 -20.91
C THR A 253 -21.75 10.35 -21.52
N ASP A 254 -21.20 11.55 -21.55
CA ASP A 254 -19.88 11.80 -22.11
C ASP A 254 -18.80 11.20 -21.21
N PHE A 255 -18.94 11.35 -19.89
CA PHE A 255 -18.06 10.70 -18.91
C PHE A 255 -18.06 9.18 -19.11
N LEU A 256 -19.20 8.51 -19.13
CA LEU A 256 -19.29 7.05 -19.30
C LEU A 256 -18.68 6.59 -20.64
N ARG A 257 -18.91 7.34 -21.74
CA ARG A 257 -18.29 7.04 -23.05
C ARG A 257 -16.79 7.20 -23.01
N ARG A 258 -16.29 8.24 -22.35
CA ARG A 258 -14.84 8.48 -22.17
C ARG A 258 -14.22 7.37 -21.34
N ILE A 259 -14.82 6.98 -20.21
CA ILE A 259 -14.36 5.86 -19.38
C ILE A 259 -14.35 4.55 -20.17
N LYS A 260 -15.44 4.26 -20.91
CA LYS A 260 -15.52 3.07 -21.77
C LYS A 260 -14.33 2.98 -22.74
N LYS A 261 -13.97 4.09 -23.39
CA LYS A 261 -12.85 4.15 -24.33
C LYS A 261 -11.50 4.07 -23.61
N LEU A 262 -11.35 4.79 -22.49
CA LEU A 262 -10.11 4.93 -21.75
C LEU A 262 -9.63 3.61 -21.15
N PHE A 263 -10.57 2.80 -20.64
CA PHE A 263 -10.31 1.50 -20.03
C PHE A 263 -10.52 0.32 -21.00
N GLU A 264 -10.84 0.61 -22.27
CA GLU A 264 -11.03 -0.40 -23.32
C GLU A 264 -12.10 -1.44 -22.99
N VAL A 265 -13.15 -1.02 -22.27
CA VAL A 265 -14.18 -1.94 -21.78
C VAL A 265 -15.25 -2.23 -22.83
N GLY A 266 -15.67 -3.48 -22.88
CA GLY A 266 -16.75 -3.91 -23.80
C GLY A 266 -18.11 -3.30 -23.44
N CYS A 267 -18.40 -3.17 -22.14
CA CYS A 267 -19.64 -2.66 -21.61
C CYS A 267 -19.40 -1.91 -20.29
N VAL A 268 -20.06 -0.76 -20.10
CA VAL A 268 -20.16 -0.10 -18.80
C VAL A 268 -21.56 -0.35 -18.28
N LYS A 269 -21.67 -0.99 -17.11
CA LYS A 269 -22.95 -1.06 -16.37
C LYS A 269 -23.08 0.20 -15.52
N HIS A 270 -24.26 0.77 -15.45
CA HIS A 270 -24.46 1.96 -14.64
C HIS A 270 -25.86 1.99 -14.00
N SER A 271 -26.00 2.74 -12.91
CA SER A 271 -27.29 3.05 -12.29
C SER A 271 -28.10 4.02 -13.17
N ARG A 272 -29.30 4.36 -12.73
CA ARG A 272 -30.08 5.43 -13.36
C ARG A 272 -29.26 6.71 -13.42
N MET A 273 -29.35 7.44 -14.55
CA MET A 273 -28.76 8.77 -14.70
C MET A 273 -29.43 9.75 -13.73
N THR A 274 -28.61 10.56 -13.06
CA THR A 274 -29.09 11.58 -12.11
C THR A 274 -29.51 12.90 -12.79
N GLY A 275 -29.01 13.10 -14.02
CA GLY A 275 -29.20 14.35 -14.79
C GLY A 275 -28.25 15.48 -14.35
N ARG A 276 -27.28 15.21 -13.53
CA ARG A 276 -26.24 16.16 -13.06
C ARG A 276 -25.00 16.12 -13.94
N LEU A 277 -24.21 17.17 -13.88
CA LEU A 277 -22.85 17.14 -14.44
C LEU A 277 -21.93 16.37 -13.48
N ILE A 278 -20.95 15.68 -14.02
CA ILE A 278 -19.88 15.01 -13.27
C ILE A 278 -18.71 15.99 -13.13
N GLN A 279 -18.42 16.36 -11.90
CA GLN A 279 -17.25 17.15 -11.51
C GLN A 279 -16.39 16.35 -10.52
N THR A 280 -17.03 15.78 -9.49
CA THR A 280 -16.36 15.02 -8.45
C THR A 280 -16.51 13.52 -8.70
N VAL A 281 -15.38 12.83 -8.84
CA VAL A 281 -15.31 11.40 -9.14
C VAL A 281 -14.72 10.67 -7.93
N ALA A 282 -15.48 9.74 -7.37
CA ALA A 282 -14.96 8.75 -6.44
C ALA A 282 -14.71 7.43 -7.18
N LEU A 283 -13.65 6.72 -6.82
CA LEU A 283 -13.31 5.46 -7.49
C LEU A 283 -12.63 4.45 -6.55
N CYS A 284 -12.77 3.18 -6.93
CA CYS A 284 -11.99 2.08 -6.36
C CYS A 284 -11.87 0.97 -7.41
N GLY A 285 -10.66 0.53 -7.70
CA GLY A 285 -10.40 -0.66 -8.52
C GLY A 285 -11.01 -1.91 -7.91
N GLY A 286 -11.22 -2.95 -8.72
CA GLY A 286 -11.74 -4.23 -8.26
C GLY A 286 -13.13 -4.17 -7.63
N ALA A 287 -13.32 -4.86 -6.51
CA ALA A 287 -14.59 -4.98 -5.80
C ALA A 287 -14.83 -3.84 -4.80
N GLY A 288 -14.87 -2.59 -5.25
CA GLY A 288 -14.93 -1.38 -4.43
C GLY A 288 -16.32 -0.95 -3.92
N ALA A 289 -17.39 -1.68 -4.19
CA ALA A 289 -18.77 -1.25 -3.88
C ALA A 289 -19.01 -0.94 -2.38
N PHE A 290 -18.21 -1.46 -1.46
CA PHE A 290 -18.28 -1.16 -0.03
C PHE A 290 -18.01 0.31 0.30
N LEU A 291 -17.39 1.06 -0.61
CA LEU A 291 -17.09 2.49 -0.48
C LEU A 291 -18.23 3.41 -0.95
N LEU A 292 -19.32 2.89 -1.51
CA LEU A 292 -20.47 3.71 -1.95
C LEU A 292 -20.96 4.68 -0.85
N PRO A 293 -21.13 4.27 0.43
CA PRO A 293 -21.53 5.20 1.49
C PRO A 293 -20.53 6.34 1.71
N LYS A 294 -19.24 6.07 1.50
CA LYS A 294 -18.17 7.08 1.64
C LYS A 294 -18.16 8.03 0.44
N ALA A 295 -18.37 7.50 -0.77
CA ALA A 295 -18.49 8.32 -1.99
C ALA A 295 -19.67 9.31 -1.90
N VAL A 296 -20.82 8.86 -1.42
CA VAL A 296 -22.00 9.74 -1.19
C VAL A 296 -21.69 10.81 -0.14
N ARG A 297 -21.04 10.44 0.97
CA ARG A 297 -20.64 11.41 2.01
C ARG A 297 -19.58 12.41 1.52
N ALA A 298 -18.74 11.99 0.58
CA ALA A 298 -17.77 12.86 -0.08
C ALA A 298 -18.40 13.76 -1.16
N HIS A 299 -19.73 13.69 -1.35
CA HIS A 299 -20.49 14.43 -2.39
C HIS A 299 -19.96 14.16 -3.81
N ALA A 300 -19.54 12.93 -4.08
CA ALA A 300 -19.13 12.55 -5.42
C ALA A 300 -20.36 12.47 -6.35
N ASP A 301 -20.19 12.90 -7.60
CA ASP A 301 -21.24 12.84 -8.64
C ASP A 301 -21.33 11.43 -9.24
N VAL A 302 -20.18 10.73 -9.29
CA VAL A 302 -20.07 9.36 -9.80
C VAL A 302 -19.15 8.53 -8.90
N PHE A 303 -19.50 7.24 -8.74
CA PHE A 303 -18.62 6.22 -8.17
C PHE A 303 -18.26 5.19 -9.23
N LEU A 304 -16.97 5.10 -9.56
CA LEU A 304 -16.42 4.19 -10.57
C LEU A 304 -15.73 3.01 -9.89
N THR A 305 -16.11 1.77 -10.24
CA THR A 305 -15.51 0.58 -9.65
C THR A 305 -15.55 -0.60 -10.61
N GLY A 306 -14.85 -1.70 -10.26
CA GLY A 306 -14.80 -2.92 -11.06
C GLY A 306 -16.03 -3.81 -10.88
N GLU A 307 -16.57 -3.92 -9.66
CA GLU A 307 -17.67 -4.83 -9.35
C GLU A 307 -18.71 -4.20 -8.43
N VAL A 308 -19.99 -4.37 -8.78
CA VAL A 308 -21.15 -3.94 -7.99
C VAL A 308 -22.19 -5.05 -7.96
N LYS A 309 -22.65 -5.46 -6.79
CA LYS A 309 -23.72 -6.44 -6.66
C LYS A 309 -25.05 -5.82 -7.05
N TYR A 310 -25.96 -6.61 -7.62
CA TYR A 310 -27.27 -6.18 -8.11
C TYR A 310 -28.03 -5.30 -7.10
N HIS A 311 -28.06 -5.68 -5.83
CA HIS A 311 -28.81 -4.94 -4.81
C HIS A 311 -28.15 -3.63 -4.36
N ASP A 312 -26.85 -3.47 -4.56
CA ASP A 312 -26.13 -2.24 -4.18
C ASP A 312 -26.56 -1.05 -5.05
N TYR A 313 -27.04 -1.31 -6.29
CA TYR A 313 -27.55 -0.26 -7.17
C TYR A 313 -28.81 0.44 -6.62
N PHE A 314 -29.69 -0.29 -5.90
CA PHE A 314 -30.93 0.29 -5.38
C PHE A 314 -30.70 1.27 -4.23
N SER A 315 -29.66 1.05 -3.45
CA SER A 315 -29.44 1.81 -2.21
C SER A 315 -29.03 3.26 -2.46
N TYR A 316 -28.46 3.56 -3.64
CA TYR A 316 -27.82 4.85 -3.91
C TYR A 316 -28.21 5.46 -5.28
N GLU A 317 -29.20 4.92 -5.97
CA GLU A 317 -29.55 5.30 -7.35
C GLU A 317 -29.97 6.78 -7.53
N ASN A 318 -30.37 7.45 -6.46
CA ASN A 318 -30.76 8.86 -6.50
C ASN A 318 -29.65 9.79 -5.98
N ASP A 319 -28.64 9.24 -5.33
CA ASP A 319 -27.59 10.00 -4.64
C ASP A 319 -26.38 10.21 -5.54
N ILE A 320 -25.98 9.17 -6.27
CA ILE A 320 -24.75 9.13 -7.04
C ILE A 320 -24.91 8.27 -8.29
N LEU A 321 -24.27 8.64 -9.40
CA LEU A 321 -24.16 7.75 -10.54
C LEU A 321 -23.18 6.62 -10.19
N ILE A 322 -23.62 5.36 -10.24
CA ILE A 322 -22.75 4.19 -10.08
C ILE A 322 -22.33 3.73 -11.46
N ALA A 323 -21.02 3.55 -11.68
CA ALA A 323 -20.45 3.05 -12.92
C ALA A 323 -19.56 1.85 -12.65
N GLU A 324 -19.91 0.68 -13.24
CA GLU A 324 -19.16 -0.57 -13.14
C GLU A 324 -18.50 -0.88 -14.48
N ILE A 325 -17.15 -1.04 -14.46
CA ILE A 325 -16.35 -1.22 -15.68
C ILE A 325 -15.69 -2.59 -15.80
N GLY A 326 -15.89 -3.48 -14.83
CA GLY A 326 -15.25 -4.79 -14.76
C GLY A 326 -14.01 -4.80 -13.87
N HIS A 327 -13.81 -5.91 -13.17
CA HIS A 327 -12.70 -6.08 -12.22
C HIS A 327 -11.36 -5.96 -12.94
N TYR A 328 -11.13 -6.83 -13.92
CA TYR A 328 -9.90 -6.84 -14.72
C TYR A 328 -9.64 -5.48 -15.38
N GLU A 329 -10.66 -4.90 -15.98
CA GLU A 329 -10.57 -3.65 -16.73
C GLU A 329 -10.19 -2.47 -15.84
N SER A 330 -10.68 -2.44 -14.59
CA SER A 330 -10.34 -1.39 -13.63
C SER A 330 -8.90 -1.49 -13.14
N GLU A 331 -8.33 -2.69 -13.05
CA GLU A 331 -7.03 -2.94 -12.44
C GLU A 331 -5.92 -3.34 -13.42
N GLN A 332 -6.20 -3.58 -14.69
CA GLN A 332 -5.21 -4.05 -15.67
C GLN A 332 -3.95 -3.20 -15.77
N TYR A 333 -4.04 -1.92 -15.41
CA TYR A 333 -2.92 -0.96 -15.42
C TYR A 333 -2.03 -1.04 -14.17
N THR A 334 -2.39 -1.88 -13.20
CA THR A 334 -1.52 -2.21 -12.06
C THR A 334 -0.18 -2.80 -12.52
N LYS A 335 -0.19 -3.55 -13.63
CA LYS A 335 1.04 -4.06 -14.25
C LYS A 335 2.02 -2.95 -14.63
N ASP A 336 1.49 -1.86 -15.19
CA ASP A 336 2.30 -0.69 -15.59
C ASP A 336 2.89 0.02 -14.37
N LEU A 337 2.11 0.11 -13.27
CA LEU A 337 2.58 0.64 -12.00
C LEU A 337 3.72 -0.22 -11.44
N LEU A 338 3.55 -1.54 -11.36
CA LEU A 338 4.58 -2.46 -10.90
C LEU A 338 5.84 -2.38 -11.77
N TYR A 339 5.66 -2.28 -13.10
CA TYR A 339 6.76 -2.12 -14.05
C TYR A 339 7.53 -0.82 -13.80
N SER A 340 6.82 0.30 -13.58
CA SER A 340 7.46 1.59 -13.33
C SER A 340 8.29 1.58 -12.04
N ILE A 341 7.78 0.98 -10.96
CA ILE A 341 8.48 0.83 -9.68
C ILE A 341 9.77 0.00 -9.86
N ILE A 342 9.67 -1.13 -10.56
CA ILE A 342 10.83 -2.01 -10.78
C ILE A 342 11.86 -1.33 -11.67
N ARG A 343 11.45 -0.67 -12.75
CA ARG A 343 12.38 0.01 -13.67
C ARG A 343 13.08 1.19 -13.03
N GLU A 344 12.41 1.92 -12.14
CA GLU A 344 13.02 3.02 -11.39
C GLU A 344 14.10 2.53 -10.43
N LYS A 345 13.79 1.49 -9.66
CA LYS A 345 14.69 0.97 -8.61
C LYS A 345 15.78 0.04 -9.17
N PHE A 346 15.47 -0.71 -10.22
CA PHE A 346 16.34 -1.75 -10.81
C PHE A 346 16.42 -1.62 -12.33
N PRO A 347 17.04 -0.55 -12.86
CA PRO A 347 17.06 -0.27 -14.30
C PRO A 347 17.76 -1.34 -15.14
N THR A 348 18.60 -2.19 -14.54
CA THR A 348 19.34 -3.27 -15.20
C THR A 348 18.61 -4.61 -15.17
N LEU A 349 17.54 -4.75 -14.38
CA LEU A 349 16.74 -5.97 -14.35
C LEU A 349 15.93 -6.09 -15.64
N ASP A 350 15.99 -7.25 -16.30
CA ASP A 350 15.06 -7.55 -17.38
C ASP A 350 13.67 -7.81 -16.79
N ALA A 351 12.73 -6.89 -17.06
CA ALA A 351 11.37 -6.96 -16.55
C ALA A 351 10.39 -6.71 -17.70
N GLN A 352 9.37 -7.54 -17.81
CA GLN A 352 8.36 -7.46 -18.87
C GLN A 352 6.94 -7.59 -18.31
N LEU A 353 6.00 -6.91 -18.97
CA LEU A 353 4.58 -7.15 -18.76
C LEU A 353 4.19 -8.46 -19.45
N THR A 354 3.37 -9.29 -18.80
CA THR A 354 2.83 -10.49 -19.44
C THR A 354 2.05 -10.15 -20.71
N ARG A 355 2.20 -10.95 -21.72
CA ARG A 355 1.40 -10.91 -22.96
C ARG A 355 0.09 -11.69 -22.82
N VAL A 356 -0.04 -12.49 -21.77
CA VAL A 356 -1.25 -13.27 -21.50
C VAL A 356 -2.34 -12.34 -20.99
N ASN A 357 -3.46 -12.31 -21.70
CA ASN A 357 -4.68 -11.68 -21.18
C ASN A 357 -5.37 -12.66 -20.23
N THR A 358 -5.30 -12.35 -18.93
CA THR A 358 -5.84 -13.19 -17.85
C THR A 358 -7.32 -12.95 -17.58
N ASN A 359 -7.97 -11.96 -18.24
CA ASN A 359 -9.40 -11.68 -18.04
C ASN A 359 -10.27 -12.92 -18.36
N PRO A 360 -10.94 -13.53 -17.38
CA PRO A 360 -11.78 -14.69 -17.59
C PRO A 360 -13.15 -14.33 -18.20
N ILE A 361 -13.55 -13.05 -18.13
CA ILE A 361 -14.86 -12.57 -18.56
C ILE A 361 -14.77 -12.15 -20.04
N LYS A 362 -15.73 -12.61 -20.83
CA LYS A 362 -15.88 -12.25 -22.24
C LYS A 362 -17.24 -11.62 -22.45
N TYR A 363 -17.27 -10.64 -23.33
CA TYR A 363 -18.50 -9.96 -23.73
C TYR A 363 -18.87 -10.37 -25.15
N LEU A 364 -20.14 -10.68 -25.37
CA LEU A 364 -20.70 -11.07 -26.67
C LEU A 364 -21.41 -9.88 -27.32
#